data_60af6a3cc15bf0d191c6a4318212ecc1
#
_entry.id   60af6a3cc15bf0d191c6a4318212ecc1
#
_cell.length_a   1.000
_cell.length_b   1.000
_cell.length_c   1.000
_cell.angle_alpha   90.00
_cell.angle_beta   90.00
_cell.angle_gamma   90.00
#
_symmetry.space_group_name_H-M   'P 1'
#
loop_
_entity.id
_entity.type
_entity.pdbx_description
1 polymer ?
#
loop_
_entity_poly.entity_id
_entity_poly.type
_entity_poly.pdbx_seq_one_letter_code
_entity_poly.pdbx_strand_id
1 'polypeptide(L)'
;MATRRPSSDRLRRDGREPSSEQQPAALYAAAVPLDPARTVAELRELRQLTGNENGAQRVAWTPVWTQAKEWLAARLAELPLDYEVDEAGNQWWTLSGASERAVLMGGHIDSVPNGGWLDGCLNVVAAAEVLRRIAAEGSPTTTVRLVNWADEEGARFGRSLFGSSAAAGSMADQNELRKLSDREGVALPDALREHGVELDRALRAHSQLANAAAYLELHIEQGPVLESLGLPLGAVLGTFGVERHRITWRGQAAHAGSTPMDQRRDALAGAAKLALELRQIAERVGDGAVLTSGDVACTPGIVTSVVETAEQLLDMRHLDAGKLALMWEGVREACERFAQEERLAVEWERIWQIEPILFDETLVGFADEAVREVAGESHRLPSGPLHDAAEVSRSGVPTVMLFVQSLRGLSHTKLEDTKPEHLELAVQALDRLATKTLAWAAR
;
A
#
# COMPACT_ATOMS: atom_id res chain seq x y z
N MET A 1 9.93 26.05 -93.70
CA MET A 1 8.78 25.68 -94.53
C MET A 1 7.68 25.28 -93.58
N ALA A 2 6.77 26.17 -93.42
CA ALA A 2 5.40 26.24 -93.86
C ALA A 2 4.51 25.27 -93.08
N THR A 3 3.71 25.76 -92.21
CA THR A 3 2.32 26.28 -92.28
C THR A 3 1.35 25.15 -91.86
N ARG A 4 0.42 25.24 -91.00
CA ARG A 4 -0.74 26.07 -90.80
C ARG A 4 -1.55 25.58 -89.58
N ARG A 5 -2.08 26.48 -88.83
CA ARG A 5 -3.34 26.34 -88.06
C ARG A 5 -4.54 26.33 -89.05
N PRO A 6 -5.76 26.01 -88.71
CA PRO A 6 -6.57 26.30 -87.52
C PRO A 6 -7.60 25.17 -87.18
N SER A 7 -8.42 25.16 -86.20
CA SER A 7 -9.59 25.90 -85.76
C SER A 7 -10.34 25.18 -84.68
N SER A 8 -10.76 25.91 -83.70
CA SER A 8 -11.93 25.82 -82.80
C SER A 8 -12.96 24.71 -82.99
N ASP A 9 -13.30 24.03 -81.93
CA ASP A 9 -14.74 23.98 -81.54
C ASP A 9 -14.95 23.80 -80.02
N ARG A 10 -15.92 24.52 -79.52
CA ARG A 10 -16.43 24.48 -78.15
C ARG A 10 -17.32 23.30 -77.97
N LEU A 11 -17.30 22.64 -76.77
CA LEU A 11 -18.52 22.10 -76.12
C LEU A 11 -18.33 21.80 -74.62
N ARG A 12 -19.10 22.55 -73.89
CA ARG A 12 -19.87 22.23 -72.63
C ARG A 12 -19.16 21.69 -71.46
N ARG A 13 -19.24 22.51 -70.39
CA ARG A 13 -19.13 22.22 -68.97
C ARG A 13 -20.15 21.11 -68.59
N ASP A 14 -19.67 20.06 -67.94
CA ASP A 14 -20.47 19.31 -66.97
C ASP A 14 -19.77 19.36 -65.65
N GLY A 15 -20.40 20.07 -64.70
CA GLY A 15 -20.03 20.14 -63.30
C GLY A 15 -20.36 18.83 -62.65
N ARG A 16 -19.38 18.15 -62.11
CA ARG A 16 -19.56 17.20 -61.02
C ARG A 16 -18.78 17.71 -59.82
N GLU A 17 -19.53 18.13 -58.81
CA GLU A 17 -19.03 18.34 -57.47
C GLU A 17 -18.44 17.05 -56.95
N PRO A 18 -17.29 17.08 -56.20
CA PRO A 18 -16.84 15.86 -55.51
C PRO A 18 -17.78 15.54 -54.35
N SER A 19 -18.28 14.32 -54.38
CA SER A 19 -19.07 13.72 -53.31
C SER A 19 -18.33 13.89 -51.97
N SER A 20 -19.01 14.50 -51.01
CA SER A 20 -18.65 14.48 -49.58
C SER A 20 -18.44 13.04 -49.13
N GLU A 21 -17.18 12.64 -48.94
CA GLU A 21 -16.88 11.46 -48.13
C GLU A 21 -17.43 11.71 -46.73
N GLN A 22 -18.52 11.00 -46.41
CA GLN A 22 -19.02 10.85 -45.07
C GLN A 22 -17.94 10.14 -44.25
N GLN A 23 -17.27 10.88 -43.36
CA GLN A 23 -16.54 10.29 -42.26
C GLN A 23 -17.52 9.36 -41.50
N PRO A 24 -17.11 8.12 -41.17
CA PRO A 24 -17.94 7.27 -40.36
C PRO A 24 -18.16 7.97 -39.03
N ALA A 25 -19.44 8.24 -38.71
CA ALA A 25 -19.84 8.69 -37.38
C ALA A 25 -19.29 7.68 -36.39
N ALA A 26 -18.37 8.13 -35.51
CA ALA A 26 -17.96 7.37 -34.37
C ALA A 26 -19.22 6.93 -33.63
N LEU A 27 -19.45 5.63 -33.59
CA LEU A 27 -20.45 5.02 -32.71
C LEU A 27 -20.04 5.46 -31.30
N TYR A 28 -20.77 6.44 -30.75
CA TYR A 28 -20.74 6.70 -29.33
C TYR A 28 -21.24 5.43 -28.64
N ALA A 29 -20.31 4.59 -28.17
CA ALA A 29 -20.64 3.53 -27.24
C ALA A 29 -21.34 4.21 -26.05
N ALA A 30 -22.53 3.71 -25.70
CA ALA A 30 -23.24 4.19 -24.53
C ALA A 30 -22.26 4.10 -23.34
N ALA A 31 -22.09 5.20 -22.59
CA ALA A 31 -21.19 5.22 -21.45
C ALA A 31 -21.50 4.03 -20.54
N VAL A 32 -20.50 3.17 -20.30
CA VAL A 32 -20.63 2.04 -19.39
C VAL A 32 -20.67 2.62 -17.99
N PRO A 33 -21.77 2.50 -17.24
CA PRO A 33 -21.81 3.03 -15.87
C PRO A 33 -20.86 2.27 -14.98
N LEU A 34 -20.36 2.93 -13.93
CA LEU A 34 -19.61 2.26 -12.86
C LEU A 34 -20.43 1.09 -12.31
N ASP A 35 -19.81 -0.08 -12.20
CA ASP A 35 -20.45 -1.30 -11.68
C ASP A 35 -19.65 -1.86 -10.48
N PRO A 36 -19.88 -1.34 -9.26
CA PRO A 36 -19.20 -1.81 -8.07
C PRO A 36 -19.44 -3.29 -7.76
N ALA A 37 -20.61 -3.83 -8.14
CA ALA A 37 -20.92 -5.25 -7.94
C ALA A 37 -20.01 -6.15 -8.79
N ARG A 38 -19.58 -5.71 -9.98
CA ARG A 38 -18.58 -6.39 -10.79
C ARG A 38 -17.25 -6.54 -10.05
N THR A 39 -16.77 -5.49 -9.38
CA THR A 39 -15.56 -5.57 -8.55
C THR A 39 -15.66 -6.68 -7.50
N VAL A 40 -16.80 -6.76 -6.79
CA VAL A 40 -17.01 -7.81 -5.78
C VAL A 40 -17.03 -9.20 -6.41
N ALA A 41 -17.63 -9.34 -7.59
CA ALA A 41 -17.69 -10.62 -8.32
C ALA A 41 -16.28 -11.04 -8.80
N GLU A 42 -15.50 -10.12 -9.36
CA GLU A 42 -14.13 -10.35 -9.83
C GLU A 42 -13.17 -10.71 -8.66
N LEU A 43 -13.31 -10.07 -7.51
CA LEU A 43 -12.54 -10.44 -6.31
C LEU A 43 -12.85 -11.85 -5.82
N ARG A 44 -14.12 -12.25 -5.85
CA ARG A 44 -14.53 -13.62 -5.51
C ARG A 44 -14.00 -14.66 -6.52
N GLU A 45 -13.99 -14.32 -7.79
CA GLU A 45 -13.40 -15.16 -8.83
C GLU A 45 -11.88 -15.31 -8.61
N LEU A 46 -11.16 -14.22 -8.38
CA LEU A 46 -9.73 -14.24 -8.07
C LEU A 46 -9.43 -15.09 -6.84
N ARG A 47 -10.25 -14.97 -5.78
CA ARG A 47 -10.16 -15.83 -4.59
C ARG A 47 -10.30 -17.31 -4.95
N GLN A 48 -11.25 -17.68 -5.82
CA GLN A 48 -11.45 -19.07 -6.22
C GLN A 48 -10.30 -19.58 -7.09
N LEU A 49 -9.77 -18.73 -7.96
CA LEU A 49 -8.67 -19.07 -8.87
C LEU A 49 -7.35 -19.29 -8.15
N THR A 50 -7.07 -18.52 -7.11
CA THR A 50 -5.73 -18.40 -6.51
C THR A 50 -5.68 -18.73 -5.01
N GLY A 51 -6.80 -19.14 -4.42
CA GLY A 51 -6.88 -19.54 -3.02
C GLY A 51 -7.16 -21.02 -2.83
N ASN A 52 -7.10 -21.47 -1.59
CA ASN A 52 -7.51 -22.80 -1.14
C ASN A 52 -8.24 -22.70 0.21
N GLU A 53 -8.46 -23.82 0.89
CA GLU A 53 -9.11 -23.89 2.20
C GLU A 53 -8.37 -23.13 3.31
N ASN A 54 -7.09 -22.80 3.10
CA ASN A 54 -6.27 -22.06 4.05
C ASN A 54 -6.24 -20.54 3.77
N GLY A 55 -6.74 -20.09 2.61
CA GLY A 55 -6.78 -18.67 2.23
C GLY A 55 -6.10 -18.39 0.89
N ALA A 56 -5.74 -17.13 0.66
CA ALA A 56 -5.04 -16.70 -0.54
C ALA A 56 -3.61 -17.26 -0.61
N GLN A 57 -3.16 -17.59 -1.83
CA GLN A 57 -1.86 -18.20 -2.09
C GLN A 57 -1.04 -17.43 -3.14
N ARG A 58 -1.35 -16.16 -3.35
CA ARG A 58 -0.73 -15.30 -4.38
C ARG A 58 0.63 -14.74 -3.94
N VAL A 59 1.45 -15.56 -3.26
CA VAL A 59 2.81 -15.11 -2.84
C VAL A 59 3.60 -14.70 -4.07
N ALA A 60 4.17 -13.51 -4.04
CA ALA A 60 4.93 -12.95 -5.16
C ALA A 60 6.06 -13.88 -5.62
N TRP A 61 6.39 -13.82 -6.91
CA TRP A 61 7.42 -14.64 -7.56
C TRP A 61 7.09 -16.15 -7.50
N THR A 62 5.80 -16.49 -7.57
CA THR A 62 5.32 -17.89 -7.66
C THR A 62 4.38 -18.08 -8.86
N PRO A 63 4.14 -19.32 -9.30
CA PRO A 63 3.19 -19.59 -10.39
C PRO A 63 1.77 -19.08 -10.12
N VAL A 64 1.30 -19.11 -8.85
CA VAL A 64 -0.04 -18.63 -8.48
C VAL A 64 -0.13 -17.11 -8.62
N TRP A 65 0.91 -16.38 -8.26
CA TRP A 65 0.99 -14.94 -8.49
C TRP A 65 1.00 -14.61 -9.99
N THR A 66 1.76 -15.37 -10.80
CA THR A 66 1.73 -15.20 -12.26
C THR A 66 0.33 -15.40 -12.82
N GLN A 67 -0.40 -16.43 -12.37
CA GLN A 67 -1.80 -16.69 -12.76
C GLN A 67 -2.71 -15.51 -12.39
N ALA A 68 -2.54 -14.90 -11.21
CA ALA A 68 -3.29 -13.71 -10.81
C ALA A 68 -2.99 -12.50 -11.72
N LYS A 69 -1.72 -12.27 -12.08
CA LYS A 69 -1.30 -11.22 -13.02
C LYS A 69 -1.89 -11.40 -14.41
N GLU A 70 -1.87 -12.63 -14.93
CA GLU A 70 -2.45 -12.99 -16.23
C GLU A 70 -3.97 -12.83 -16.22
N TRP A 71 -4.63 -13.22 -15.13
CA TRP A 71 -6.07 -13.02 -14.94
C TRP A 71 -6.43 -11.53 -15.00
N LEU A 72 -5.69 -10.67 -14.31
CA LEU A 72 -5.90 -9.23 -14.33
C LEU A 72 -5.70 -8.65 -15.73
N ALA A 73 -4.61 -9.04 -16.42
CA ALA A 73 -4.33 -8.59 -17.77
C ALA A 73 -5.46 -8.98 -18.76
N ALA A 74 -5.99 -10.19 -18.63
CA ALA A 74 -7.10 -10.65 -19.46
C ALA A 74 -8.40 -9.82 -19.21
N ARG A 75 -8.65 -9.36 -17.98
CA ARG A 75 -9.81 -8.52 -17.64
C ARG A 75 -9.77 -7.12 -18.25
N LEU A 76 -8.60 -6.63 -18.58
CA LEU A 76 -8.36 -5.29 -19.13
C LEU A 76 -8.04 -5.31 -20.63
N ALA A 77 -7.88 -6.49 -21.26
CA ALA A 77 -7.41 -6.64 -22.64
C ALA A 77 -8.32 -6.02 -23.72
N GLU A 78 -9.62 -5.90 -23.44
CA GLU A 78 -10.59 -5.32 -24.38
C GLU A 78 -10.69 -3.79 -24.31
N LEU A 79 -10.03 -3.18 -23.30
CA LEU A 79 -10.03 -1.73 -23.14
C LEU A 79 -8.95 -1.09 -24.03
N PRO A 80 -9.13 0.18 -24.46
CA PRO A 80 -8.17 0.90 -25.28
C PRO A 80 -7.00 1.40 -24.43
N LEU A 81 -6.24 0.48 -23.85
CA LEU A 81 -5.15 0.75 -22.92
C LEU A 81 -3.81 0.27 -23.49
N ASP A 82 -2.78 1.07 -23.29
CA ASP A 82 -1.40 0.60 -23.47
C ASP A 82 -0.99 -0.20 -22.24
N TYR A 83 -0.51 -1.44 -22.46
CA TYR A 83 -0.06 -2.34 -21.39
C TYR A 83 1.44 -2.55 -21.44
N GLU A 84 2.11 -2.41 -20.32
CA GLU A 84 3.54 -2.72 -20.17
C GLU A 84 3.85 -3.35 -18.81
N VAL A 85 4.98 -4.02 -18.73
CA VAL A 85 5.62 -4.47 -17.48
C VAL A 85 6.96 -3.77 -17.39
N ASP A 86 7.22 -3.08 -16.28
CA ASP A 86 8.47 -2.36 -16.08
C ASP A 86 9.60 -3.27 -15.58
N GLU A 87 10.79 -2.69 -15.40
CA GLU A 87 11.99 -3.43 -15.02
C GLU A 87 11.97 -3.99 -13.59
N ALA A 88 11.02 -3.57 -12.74
CA ALA A 88 10.77 -4.12 -11.43
C ALA A 88 9.65 -5.19 -11.42
N GLY A 89 9.01 -5.44 -12.57
CA GLY A 89 7.93 -6.41 -12.72
C GLY A 89 6.54 -5.86 -12.38
N ASN A 90 6.42 -4.54 -12.16
CA ASN A 90 5.13 -3.89 -12.00
C ASN A 90 4.36 -3.92 -13.32
N GLN A 91 3.05 -4.13 -13.26
CA GLN A 91 2.18 -4.07 -14.43
C GLN A 91 1.51 -2.71 -14.51
N TRP A 92 1.50 -2.13 -15.72
CA TRP A 92 0.94 -0.81 -15.99
C TRP A 92 -0.09 -0.87 -17.12
N TRP A 93 -1.22 -0.20 -16.94
CA TRP A 93 -2.22 0.03 -17.98
C TRP A 93 -2.46 1.53 -18.09
N THR A 94 -2.25 2.07 -19.26
CA THR A 94 -2.30 3.52 -19.53
C THR A 94 -3.46 3.85 -20.44
N LEU A 95 -4.39 4.67 -19.97
CA LEU A 95 -5.39 5.37 -20.80
C LEU A 95 -4.85 6.75 -21.10
N SER A 96 -4.34 6.93 -22.31
CA SER A 96 -3.74 8.20 -22.75
C SER A 96 -4.76 9.32 -22.81
N GLY A 97 -4.45 10.43 -22.14
CA GLY A 97 -5.22 11.67 -22.14
C GLY A 97 -4.62 12.72 -23.06
N ALA A 98 -5.20 13.93 -23.01
CA ALA A 98 -4.66 15.09 -23.74
C ALA A 98 -3.35 15.62 -23.12
N SER A 99 -3.06 15.31 -21.86
CA SER A 99 -1.85 15.68 -21.12
C SER A 99 -1.06 14.44 -20.74
N GLU A 100 0.28 14.52 -20.80
CA GLU A 100 1.18 13.47 -20.31
C GLU A 100 1.18 13.35 -18.77
N ARG A 101 0.73 14.40 -18.04
CA ARG A 101 0.53 14.28 -16.59
C ARG A 101 -0.47 13.19 -16.31
N ALA A 102 -0.17 12.32 -15.36
CA ALA A 102 -0.96 11.13 -15.10
C ALA A 102 -1.46 11.06 -13.65
N VAL A 103 -2.73 10.70 -13.48
CA VAL A 103 -3.27 10.24 -12.19
C VAL A 103 -3.11 8.72 -12.16
N LEU A 104 -2.39 8.23 -11.17
CA LEU A 104 -2.13 6.82 -10.93
C LEU A 104 -3.15 6.26 -9.93
N MET A 105 -3.61 5.05 -10.17
CA MET A 105 -4.45 4.29 -9.24
C MET A 105 -3.93 2.86 -9.19
N GLY A 106 -3.96 2.22 -8.04
CA GLY A 106 -3.56 0.83 -7.97
C GLY A 106 -3.12 0.40 -6.57
N GLY A 107 -2.38 -0.68 -6.52
CA GLY A 107 -1.81 -1.37 -5.37
C GLY A 107 -1.19 -2.67 -5.81
N HIS A 108 -1.37 -3.74 -5.06
CA HIS A 108 -0.74 -5.03 -5.34
C HIS A 108 -1.75 -6.17 -5.46
N ILE A 109 -1.39 -7.24 -6.17
CA ILE A 109 -2.23 -8.44 -6.28
C ILE A 109 -1.65 -9.63 -5.52
N ASP A 110 -0.38 -9.54 -5.09
CA ASP A 110 0.23 -10.55 -4.24
C ASP A 110 -0.41 -10.60 -2.84
N SER A 111 -0.11 -11.62 -2.08
CA SER A 111 -0.61 -11.82 -0.74
C SER A 111 0.41 -12.55 0.13
N VAL A 112 0.30 -12.44 1.45
CA VAL A 112 0.95 -13.38 2.35
C VAL A 112 0.41 -14.81 2.14
N PRO A 113 1.18 -15.86 2.45
CA PRO A 113 0.68 -17.24 2.41
C PRO A 113 -0.49 -17.40 3.40
N ASN A 114 -1.57 -18.03 2.94
CA ASN A 114 -2.82 -18.20 3.70
C ASN A 114 -3.48 -16.87 4.12
N GLY A 115 -3.23 -15.81 3.36
CA GLY A 115 -3.77 -14.48 3.57
C GLY A 115 -5.25 -14.34 3.26
N GLY A 116 -5.72 -13.11 3.32
CA GLY A 116 -7.08 -12.74 2.99
C GLY A 116 -7.36 -12.67 1.48
N TRP A 117 -8.60 -12.40 1.15
CA TRP A 117 -9.04 -12.32 -0.24
C TRP A 117 -9.18 -10.90 -0.77
N LEU A 118 -8.98 -9.91 0.11
CA LEU A 118 -9.16 -8.48 -0.18
C LEU A 118 -7.84 -7.72 -0.17
N ASP A 119 -6.92 -8.14 0.70
CA ASP A 119 -5.64 -7.47 0.89
C ASP A 119 -4.93 -7.24 -0.45
N GLY A 120 -4.59 -5.98 -0.72
CA GLY A 120 -4.02 -5.49 -1.97
C GLY A 120 -4.92 -5.63 -3.18
N CYS A 121 -5.44 -6.82 -3.48
CA CYS A 121 -6.19 -7.06 -4.71
C CYS A 121 -7.50 -6.26 -4.82
N LEU A 122 -8.12 -5.85 -3.69
CA LEU A 122 -9.26 -4.93 -3.71
C LEU A 122 -8.91 -3.65 -4.46
N ASN A 123 -7.77 -3.08 -4.15
CA ASN A 123 -7.28 -1.84 -4.74
C ASN A 123 -7.16 -1.95 -6.26
N VAL A 124 -6.44 -2.96 -6.75
CA VAL A 124 -6.18 -3.16 -8.17
C VAL A 124 -7.48 -3.42 -8.94
N VAL A 125 -8.39 -4.25 -8.40
CA VAL A 125 -9.65 -4.60 -9.07
C VAL A 125 -10.64 -3.42 -9.05
N ALA A 126 -10.69 -2.65 -7.95
CA ALA A 126 -11.49 -1.43 -7.89
C ALA A 126 -10.97 -0.35 -8.85
N ALA A 127 -9.64 -0.16 -8.93
CA ALA A 127 -9.04 0.76 -9.88
C ALA A 127 -9.29 0.35 -11.34
N ALA A 128 -9.31 -0.97 -11.63
CA ALA A 128 -9.69 -1.48 -12.94
C ALA A 128 -11.14 -1.12 -13.30
N GLU A 129 -12.06 -1.17 -12.34
CA GLU A 129 -13.46 -0.78 -12.56
C GLU A 129 -13.59 0.73 -12.84
N VAL A 130 -12.91 1.57 -12.06
CA VAL A 130 -12.88 3.02 -12.28
C VAL A 130 -12.27 3.34 -13.66
N LEU A 131 -11.20 2.66 -14.05
CA LEU A 131 -10.56 2.82 -15.35
C LEU A 131 -11.50 2.42 -16.50
N ARG A 132 -12.29 1.33 -16.37
CA ARG A 132 -13.33 0.93 -17.33
C ARG A 132 -14.37 2.03 -17.54
N ARG A 133 -14.85 2.63 -16.43
CA ARG A 133 -15.82 3.72 -16.51
C ARG A 133 -15.19 4.94 -17.22
N ILE A 134 -13.97 5.34 -16.87
CA ILE A 134 -13.30 6.49 -17.51
C ILE A 134 -13.06 6.21 -19.01
N ALA A 135 -12.58 5.02 -19.36
CA ALA A 135 -12.33 4.65 -20.74
C ALA A 135 -13.61 4.67 -21.62
N ALA A 136 -14.77 4.32 -21.02
CA ALA A 136 -16.06 4.37 -21.72
C ALA A 136 -16.54 5.82 -22.00
N GLU A 137 -16.06 6.81 -21.28
CA GLU A 137 -16.33 8.23 -21.51
C GLU A 137 -15.45 8.82 -22.63
N GLY A 138 -14.44 8.07 -23.10
CA GLY A 138 -13.49 8.48 -24.13
C GLY A 138 -12.13 8.90 -23.57
N SER A 139 -11.35 9.63 -24.38
CA SER A 139 -10.02 10.10 -23.96
C SER A 139 -10.13 11.19 -22.90
N PRO A 140 -9.54 11.01 -21.70
CA PRO A 140 -9.61 12.00 -20.62
C PRO A 140 -8.68 13.21 -20.91
N THR A 141 -8.86 14.33 -20.21
CA THR A 141 -7.95 15.48 -20.27
C THR A 141 -6.57 15.13 -19.71
N THR A 142 -6.53 14.37 -18.62
CA THR A 142 -5.32 13.93 -17.93
C THR A 142 -5.17 12.42 -18.11
N THR A 143 -3.97 11.96 -18.43
CA THR A 143 -3.68 10.52 -18.55
C THR A 143 -4.05 9.79 -17.25
N VAL A 144 -4.62 8.59 -17.36
CA VAL A 144 -4.95 7.74 -16.21
C VAL A 144 -4.17 6.45 -16.34
N ARG A 145 -3.52 6.04 -15.25
CA ARG A 145 -2.76 4.80 -15.22
C ARG A 145 -3.18 3.93 -14.05
N LEU A 146 -3.39 2.65 -14.34
CA LEU A 146 -3.51 1.63 -13.31
C LEU A 146 -2.15 0.97 -13.13
N VAL A 147 -1.76 0.74 -11.87
CA VAL A 147 -0.57 -0.01 -11.52
C VAL A 147 -0.91 -1.19 -10.62
N ASN A 148 -0.28 -2.33 -10.90
CA ASN A 148 -0.20 -3.47 -9.98
C ASN A 148 1.27 -3.64 -9.59
N TRP A 149 1.59 -3.22 -8.36
CA TRP A 149 2.95 -3.28 -7.82
C TRP A 149 3.38 -4.72 -7.59
N ALA A 150 4.66 -5.00 -7.78
CA ALA A 150 5.23 -6.32 -7.61
C ALA A 150 5.76 -6.50 -6.18
N ASP A 151 5.31 -7.56 -5.48
CA ASP A 151 5.82 -8.00 -4.18
C ASP A 151 5.75 -6.89 -3.10
N GLU A 152 4.54 -6.39 -2.85
CA GLU A 152 4.28 -5.45 -1.75
C GLU A 152 4.55 -6.12 -0.41
N GLU A 153 4.02 -7.33 -0.22
CA GLU A 153 4.04 -8.09 1.01
C GLU A 153 5.44 -8.58 1.43
N GLY A 154 6.33 -8.84 0.45
CA GLY A 154 7.66 -9.36 0.72
C GLY A 154 7.66 -10.75 1.36
N ALA A 155 6.58 -11.49 1.22
CA ALA A 155 6.31 -12.70 2.01
C ALA A 155 7.30 -13.85 1.73
N ARG A 156 7.87 -13.93 0.53
CA ARG A 156 8.81 -14.98 0.14
C ARG A 156 10.23 -14.72 0.63
N PHE A 157 10.70 -13.49 0.54
CA PHE A 157 12.10 -13.11 0.78
C PHE A 157 12.30 -12.19 2.00
N GLY A 158 11.22 -11.82 2.70
CA GLY A 158 11.28 -10.95 3.88
C GLY A 158 11.57 -9.48 3.56
N ARG A 159 11.33 -9.04 2.32
CA ARG A 159 11.50 -7.65 1.88
C ARG A 159 10.26 -7.15 1.16
N SER A 160 9.43 -6.40 1.84
CA SER A 160 8.20 -5.78 1.33
C SER A 160 8.48 -4.58 0.42
N LEU A 161 7.45 -4.15 -0.34
CA LEU A 161 7.41 -2.96 -1.18
C LEU A 161 8.45 -2.97 -2.31
N PHE A 162 8.74 -4.17 -2.88
CA PHE A 162 9.80 -4.31 -3.90
C PHE A 162 9.53 -3.43 -5.11
N GLY A 163 8.35 -3.53 -5.71
CA GLY A 163 8.00 -2.83 -6.95
C GLY A 163 7.85 -1.32 -6.76
N SER A 164 7.12 -0.90 -5.73
CA SER A 164 6.90 0.53 -5.44
C SER A 164 8.17 1.23 -4.98
N SER A 165 9.03 0.58 -4.17
CA SER A 165 10.31 1.16 -3.78
C SER A 165 11.28 1.29 -4.96
N ALA A 166 11.24 0.36 -5.94
CA ALA A 166 12.00 0.50 -7.17
C ALA A 166 11.55 1.71 -7.99
N ALA A 167 10.24 1.88 -8.15
CA ALA A 167 9.67 3.02 -8.87
C ALA A 167 9.88 4.34 -8.13
N ALA A 168 9.82 4.35 -6.80
CA ALA A 168 10.09 5.52 -5.96
C ALA A 168 11.59 5.87 -5.85
N GLY A 169 12.49 4.97 -6.26
CA GLY A 169 13.94 5.15 -6.13
C GLY A 169 14.46 4.96 -4.69
N SER A 170 13.64 4.40 -3.81
CA SER A 170 13.92 4.14 -2.38
C SER A 170 14.30 2.68 -2.09
N MET A 171 14.45 1.85 -3.14
CA MET A 171 14.81 0.45 -3.01
C MET A 171 16.07 0.28 -2.14
N ALA A 172 16.07 -0.75 -1.29
CA ALA A 172 17.23 -1.11 -0.49
C ALA A 172 18.48 -1.38 -1.36
N ASP A 173 19.66 -1.35 -0.71
CA ASP A 173 20.92 -1.69 -1.38
C ASP A 173 20.79 -3.05 -2.08
N GLN A 174 21.01 -3.05 -3.39
CA GLN A 174 20.94 -4.25 -4.22
C GLN A 174 21.90 -5.34 -3.76
N ASN A 175 23.04 -4.99 -3.14
CA ASN A 175 23.97 -5.97 -2.58
C ASN A 175 23.35 -6.73 -1.39
N GLU A 176 22.53 -6.09 -0.59
CA GLU A 176 21.78 -6.75 0.48
C GLU A 176 20.66 -7.62 -0.10
N LEU A 177 19.94 -7.11 -1.11
CA LEU A 177 18.90 -7.87 -1.78
C LEU A 177 19.44 -9.16 -2.44
N ARG A 178 20.66 -9.14 -3.00
CA ARG A 178 21.32 -10.33 -3.57
C ARG A 178 21.58 -11.44 -2.58
N LYS A 179 21.66 -11.13 -1.28
CA LYS A 179 21.92 -12.12 -0.22
C LYS A 179 20.65 -12.82 0.25
N LEU A 180 19.47 -12.29 -0.12
CA LEU A 180 18.21 -12.86 0.29
C LEU A 180 17.94 -14.18 -0.41
N SER A 181 17.44 -15.15 0.35
CA SER A 181 16.93 -16.40 -0.15
C SER A 181 15.67 -16.79 0.60
N ASP A 182 14.79 -17.53 -0.07
CA ASP A 182 13.60 -18.07 0.57
C ASP A 182 13.93 -19.28 1.48
N ARG A 183 12.89 -19.86 2.09
CA ARG A 183 13.02 -21.00 3.00
C ARG A 183 13.50 -22.29 2.31
N GLU A 184 13.40 -22.36 0.98
CA GLU A 184 13.83 -23.49 0.16
C GLU A 184 15.24 -23.29 -0.38
N GLY A 185 15.86 -22.13 -0.10
CA GLY A 185 17.22 -21.78 -0.53
C GLY A 185 17.29 -21.17 -1.93
N VAL A 186 16.17 -20.81 -2.55
CA VAL A 186 16.15 -20.10 -3.83
C VAL A 186 16.56 -18.64 -3.59
N ALA A 187 17.58 -18.16 -4.30
CA ALA A 187 18.02 -16.78 -4.17
C ALA A 187 17.03 -15.81 -4.83
N LEU A 188 16.82 -14.61 -4.23
CA LEU A 188 15.95 -13.59 -4.79
C LEU A 188 16.28 -13.27 -6.27
N PRO A 189 17.54 -13.03 -6.69
CA PRO A 189 17.84 -12.75 -8.10
C PRO A 189 17.44 -13.88 -9.06
N ASP A 190 17.46 -15.14 -8.61
CA ASP A 190 17.06 -16.28 -9.41
C ASP A 190 15.55 -16.32 -9.62
N ALA A 191 14.79 -16.13 -8.53
CA ALA A 191 13.33 -16.03 -8.59
C ALA A 191 12.87 -14.84 -9.46
N LEU A 192 13.53 -13.68 -9.36
CA LEU A 192 13.25 -12.51 -10.19
C LEU A 192 13.44 -12.83 -11.68
N ARG A 193 14.56 -13.50 -12.05
CA ARG A 193 14.86 -13.87 -13.44
C ARG A 193 13.84 -14.84 -14.04
N GLU A 194 13.32 -15.77 -13.26
CA GLU A 194 12.23 -16.67 -13.69
C GLU A 194 10.96 -15.90 -14.09
N HIS A 195 10.78 -14.69 -13.55
CA HIS A 195 9.66 -13.80 -13.85
C HIS A 195 10.04 -12.61 -14.78
N GLY A 196 11.22 -12.68 -15.42
CA GLY A 196 11.67 -11.68 -16.41
C GLY A 196 12.24 -10.40 -15.80
N VAL A 197 12.55 -10.38 -14.50
CA VAL A 197 13.09 -9.22 -13.78
C VAL A 197 14.57 -9.41 -13.50
N GLU A 198 15.38 -8.42 -13.91
CA GLU A 198 16.79 -8.36 -13.57
C GLU A 198 17.00 -7.35 -12.43
N LEU A 199 17.45 -7.82 -11.27
CA LEU A 199 17.62 -6.99 -10.07
C LEU A 199 18.42 -5.70 -10.35
N ASP A 200 19.49 -5.79 -11.17
CA ASP A 200 20.35 -4.65 -11.53
C ASP A 200 19.64 -3.58 -12.34
N ARG A 201 18.50 -3.91 -12.94
CA ARG A 201 17.71 -3.00 -13.77
C ARG A 201 16.46 -2.50 -13.06
N ALA A 202 16.07 -3.11 -11.94
CA ALA A 202 14.81 -2.83 -11.27
C ALA A 202 14.63 -1.33 -10.95
N LEU A 203 15.69 -0.61 -10.55
CA LEU A 203 15.64 0.83 -10.27
C LEU A 203 15.30 1.70 -11.50
N ARG A 204 15.34 1.15 -12.72
CA ARG A 204 14.90 1.88 -13.92
C ARG A 204 13.39 2.13 -13.92
N ALA A 205 12.63 1.37 -13.13
CA ALA A 205 11.21 1.58 -12.93
C ALA A 205 10.87 2.99 -12.41
N HIS A 206 11.86 3.72 -11.85
CA HIS A 206 11.64 5.11 -11.38
C HIS A 206 11.15 6.06 -12.47
N SER A 207 11.42 5.77 -13.74
CA SER A 207 10.91 6.54 -14.87
C SER A 207 9.38 6.54 -14.96
N GLN A 208 8.73 5.53 -14.40
CA GLN A 208 7.26 5.38 -14.42
C GLN A 208 6.54 6.46 -13.60
N LEU A 209 7.20 7.06 -12.61
CA LEU A 209 6.64 8.13 -11.80
C LEU A 209 6.95 9.55 -12.31
N ALA A 210 7.73 9.70 -13.38
CA ALA A 210 8.22 11.01 -13.86
C ALA A 210 7.09 12.02 -14.15
N ASN A 211 5.95 11.56 -14.67
CA ASN A 211 4.80 12.39 -15.01
C ASN A 211 3.62 12.19 -14.05
N ALA A 212 3.82 11.53 -12.92
CA ALA A 212 2.77 11.30 -11.94
C ALA A 212 2.31 12.62 -11.31
N ALA A 213 1.04 12.96 -11.49
CA ALA A 213 0.41 14.12 -10.87
C ALA A 213 -0.17 13.79 -9.49
N ALA A 214 -0.65 12.55 -9.32
CA ALA A 214 -1.20 12.03 -8.08
C ALA A 214 -1.19 10.49 -8.10
N TYR A 215 -1.22 9.89 -6.90
CA TYR A 215 -1.44 8.46 -6.69
C TYR A 215 -2.58 8.23 -5.70
N LEU A 216 -3.52 7.36 -6.08
CA LEU A 216 -4.70 7.02 -5.31
C LEU A 216 -4.70 5.52 -5.00
N GLU A 217 -4.86 5.18 -3.72
CA GLU A 217 -4.90 3.80 -3.26
C GLU A 217 -6.15 3.54 -2.42
N LEU A 218 -6.88 2.46 -2.74
CA LEU A 218 -7.97 1.95 -1.91
C LEU A 218 -7.49 0.70 -1.20
N HIS A 219 -7.63 0.62 0.10
CA HIS A 219 -7.20 -0.55 0.85
C HIS A 219 -8.21 -0.95 1.93
N ILE A 220 -8.13 -2.16 2.45
CA ILE A 220 -8.80 -2.51 3.71
C ILE A 220 -8.05 -1.84 4.87
N GLU A 221 -8.75 -1.49 5.95
CA GLU A 221 -8.13 -0.81 7.10
C GLU A 221 -7.07 -1.67 7.80
N GLN A 222 -7.21 -2.99 7.76
CA GLN A 222 -6.40 -3.96 8.52
C GLN A 222 -6.40 -3.70 10.04
N GLY A 223 -7.40 -2.98 10.50
CA GLY A 223 -7.56 -2.54 11.89
C GLY A 223 -9.03 -2.44 12.29
N PRO A 224 -9.32 -2.22 13.58
CA PRO A 224 -10.68 -2.25 14.11
C PRO A 224 -11.35 -0.87 14.22
N VAL A 225 -10.72 0.23 13.79
CA VAL A 225 -11.19 1.59 14.10
C VAL A 225 -12.52 1.88 13.41
N LEU A 226 -12.60 1.68 12.09
CA LEU A 226 -13.85 1.92 11.35
C LEU A 226 -14.98 1.03 11.82
N GLU A 227 -14.71 -0.24 12.15
CA GLU A 227 -15.72 -1.14 12.72
C GLU A 227 -16.21 -0.63 14.07
N SER A 228 -15.30 -0.17 14.95
CA SER A 228 -15.66 0.36 16.27
C SER A 228 -16.49 1.65 16.20
N LEU A 229 -16.31 2.43 15.14
CA LEU A 229 -17.08 3.64 14.88
C LEU A 229 -18.38 3.37 14.12
N GLY A 230 -18.58 2.15 13.61
CA GLY A 230 -19.72 1.80 12.77
C GLY A 230 -19.68 2.42 11.38
N LEU A 231 -18.48 2.82 10.91
CA LEU A 231 -18.28 3.51 9.61
C LEU A 231 -17.80 2.51 8.55
N PRO A 232 -18.31 2.59 7.31
CA PRO A 232 -17.87 1.72 6.23
C PRO A 232 -16.52 2.11 5.63
N LEU A 233 -16.21 3.42 5.61
CA LEU A 233 -15.07 4.00 4.90
C LEU A 233 -14.38 5.09 5.72
N GLY A 234 -13.10 5.33 5.41
CA GLY A 234 -12.32 6.43 5.97
C GLY A 234 -11.30 7.01 4.99
N ALA A 235 -10.89 8.25 5.21
CA ALA A 235 -9.80 8.92 4.48
C ALA A 235 -8.51 8.81 5.27
N VAL A 236 -7.42 8.39 4.61
CA VAL A 236 -6.14 8.13 5.28
C VAL A 236 -5.27 9.37 5.28
N LEU A 237 -4.79 9.75 6.46
CA LEU A 237 -3.94 10.94 6.68
C LEU A 237 -2.48 10.72 6.28
N GLY A 238 -2.04 9.47 6.23
CA GLY A 238 -0.64 9.08 6.04
C GLY A 238 -0.32 7.79 6.77
N THR A 239 0.93 7.37 6.72
CA THR A 239 1.43 6.17 7.37
C THR A 239 2.20 6.54 8.63
N PHE A 240 1.99 5.80 9.70
CA PHE A 240 2.71 6.01 10.95
C PHE A 240 4.22 6.00 10.75
N GLY A 241 4.90 6.93 11.43
CA GLY A 241 6.28 6.75 11.80
C GLY A 241 6.41 5.64 12.85
N VAL A 242 7.49 4.90 12.78
CA VAL A 242 7.75 3.76 13.67
C VAL A 242 9.15 3.88 14.23
N GLU A 243 9.29 3.68 15.53
CA GLU A 243 10.59 3.46 16.16
C GLU A 243 10.58 2.13 16.93
N ARG A 244 11.63 1.36 16.77
CA ARG A 244 11.85 0.12 17.53
C ARG A 244 13.09 0.23 18.38
N HIS A 245 12.95 -0.14 19.64
CA HIS A 245 14.03 -0.07 20.61
C HIS A 245 14.22 -1.41 21.31
N ARG A 246 15.48 -1.71 21.64
CA ARG A 246 15.86 -2.73 22.60
C ARG A 246 16.23 -2.05 23.91
N ILE A 247 15.62 -2.50 25.01
CA ILE A 247 15.95 -2.06 26.37
C ILE A 247 16.54 -3.25 27.11
N THR A 248 17.75 -3.09 27.64
CA THR A 248 18.46 -4.12 28.39
C THR A 248 18.50 -3.74 29.86
N TRP A 249 17.80 -4.51 30.68
CA TRP A 249 17.79 -4.40 32.12
C TRP A 249 18.83 -5.35 32.71
N ARG A 250 19.67 -4.85 33.63
CA ARG A 250 20.71 -5.64 34.29
C ARG A 250 20.56 -5.58 35.79
N GLY A 251 20.33 -6.72 36.37
CA GLY A 251 20.23 -6.96 37.81
C GLY A 251 21.30 -7.91 38.33
N GLN A 252 20.85 -8.93 39.06
CA GLN A 252 21.74 -9.94 39.65
C GLN A 252 21.03 -11.28 39.82
N ALA A 253 21.60 -12.33 39.25
CA ALA A 253 21.12 -13.69 39.47
C ALA A 253 21.24 -14.06 40.97
N ALA A 254 20.20 -14.67 41.49
CA ALA A 254 20.15 -15.12 42.88
C ALA A 254 19.21 -16.30 43.01
N HIS A 255 19.33 -17.10 44.06
CA HIS A 255 18.46 -18.23 44.28
C HIS A 255 17.04 -17.77 44.66
N ALA A 256 16.03 -18.18 43.89
CA ALA A 256 14.64 -17.72 44.05
C ALA A 256 14.03 -18.01 45.41
N GLY A 257 14.41 -19.13 46.07
CA GLY A 257 13.86 -19.56 47.35
C GLY A 257 14.60 -19.03 48.58
N SER A 258 15.85 -18.58 48.46
CA SER A 258 16.67 -18.15 49.61
C SER A 258 17.00 -16.67 49.64
N THR A 259 16.77 -15.91 48.53
CA THR A 259 17.03 -14.47 48.49
C THR A 259 15.79 -13.69 48.91
N PRO A 260 15.84 -12.93 50.05
CA PRO A 260 14.72 -12.09 50.46
C PRO A 260 14.32 -11.07 49.39
N MET A 261 13.02 -10.70 49.36
CA MET A 261 12.46 -9.80 48.33
C MET A 261 13.15 -8.43 48.29
N ASP A 262 13.47 -7.85 49.46
CA ASP A 262 14.13 -6.57 49.63
C ASP A 262 15.60 -6.54 49.16
N GLN A 263 16.22 -7.71 49.00
CA GLN A 263 17.59 -7.84 48.51
C GLN A 263 17.73 -8.19 47.04
N ARG A 264 16.64 -8.44 46.35
CA ARG A 264 16.64 -8.81 44.95
C ARG A 264 16.97 -7.60 44.07
N ARG A 265 17.63 -7.87 42.96
CA ARG A 265 17.87 -6.96 41.82
C ARG A 265 17.37 -7.69 40.60
N ASP A 266 16.04 -7.69 40.43
CA ASP A 266 15.34 -8.52 39.47
C ASP A 266 15.10 -7.73 38.16
N ALA A 267 15.87 -8.07 37.11
CA ALA A 267 15.77 -7.41 35.82
C ALA A 267 14.38 -7.55 35.17
N LEU A 268 13.69 -8.67 35.41
CA LEU A 268 12.34 -8.85 34.90
C LEU A 268 11.33 -7.91 35.59
N ALA A 269 11.53 -7.58 36.87
CA ALA A 269 10.66 -6.61 37.53
C ALA A 269 10.70 -5.23 36.87
N GLY A 270 11.89 -4.75 36.46
CA GLY A 270 12.04 -3.52 35.70
C GLY A 270 11.30 -3.56 34.35
N ALA A 271 11.52 -4.62 33.57
CA ALA A 271 10.86 -4.81 32.28
C ALA A 271 9.34 -4.89 32.39
N ALA A 272 8.82 -5.61 33.41
CA ALA A 272 7.40 -5.75 33.65
C ALA A 272 6.75 -4.40 34.04
N LYS A 273 7.38 -3.61 34.91
CA LYS A 273 6.92 -2.26 35.28
C LYS A 273 6.81 -1.36 34.05
N LEU A 274 7.84 -1.37 33.18
CA LEU A 274 7.78 -0.61 31.92
C LEU A 274 6.64 -1.08 31.03
N ALA A 275 6.48 -2.38 30.80
CA ALA A 275 5.39 -2.93 29.98
C ALA A 275 4.00 -2.46 30.44
N LEU A 276 3.78 -2.36 31.75
CA LEU A 276 2.54 -1.87 32.35
C LEU A 276 2.36 -0.35 32.21
N GLU A 277 3.46 0.42 32.19
CA GLU A 277 3.47 1.88 32.07
C GLU A 277 3.22 2.36 30.63
N LEU A 278 3.52 1.53 29.59
CA LEU A 278 3.43 1.94 28.18
C LEU A 278 2.04 2.48 27.81
N ARG A 279 0.96 1.90 28.34
CA ARG A 279 -0.39 2.40 28.09
C ARG A 279 -0.57 3.82 28.60
N GLN A 280 -0.06 4.14 29.80
CA GLN A 280 -0.18 5.48 30.37
C GLN A 280 0.69 6.49 29.60
N ILE A 281 1.84 6.06 29.08
CA ILE A 281 2.68 6.90 28.20
C ILE A 281 1.90 7.22 26.93
N ALA A 282 1.29 6.23 26.27
CA ALA A 282 0.47 6.43 25.08
C ALA A 282 -0.72 7.37 25.35
N GLU A 283 -1.43 7.19 26.44
CA GLU A 283 -2.58 8.03 26.85
C GLU A 283 -2.17 9.50 27.09
N ARG A 284 -1.00 9.74 27.70
CA ARG A 284 -0.47 11.10 27.92
C ARG A 284 -0.10 11.82 26.63
N VAL A 285 0.46 11.09 25.66
CA VAL A 285 0.81 11.64 24.34
C VAL A 285 -0.45 11.87 23.48
N GLY A 286 -1.42 10.97 23.58
CA GLY A 286 -2.72 11.08 22.91
C GLY A 286 -2.66 10.87 21.39
N ASP A 287 -3.73 11.30 20.70
CA ASP A 287 -3.87 11.33 19.23
C ASP A 287 -3.51 10.00 18.53
N GLY A 288 -3.91 8.86 19.13
CA GLY A 288 -3.68 7.55 18.54
C GLY A 288 -2.27 6.99 18.71
N ALA A 289 -1.49 7.47 19.70
CA ALA A 289 -0.18 6.90 20.05
C ALA A 289 -0.28 5.40 20.37
N VAL A 290 0.61 4.59 19.78
CA VAL A 290 0.65 3.15 19.99
C VAL A 290 2.04 2.75 20.49
N LEU A 291 2.09 2.06 21.65
CA LEU A 291 3.30 1.48 22.24
C LEU A 291 3.07 0.01 22.58
N THR A 292 4.02 -0.82 22.18
CA THR A 292 3.95 -2.27 22.42
C THR A 292 5.28 -2.79 22.96
N SER A 293 5.23 -3.57 24.06
CA SER A 293 6.33 -4.46 24.46
C SER A 293 6.11 -5.81 23.76
N GLY A 294 6.86 -6.07 22.70
CA GLY A 294 6.64 -7.22 21.83
C GLY A 294 7.30 -8.50 22.32
N ASP A 295 8.39 -8.38 23.09
CA ASP A 295 9.14 -9.51 23.63
C ASP A 295 9.92 -9.10 24.88
N VAL A 296 10.15 -10.07 25.78
CA VAL A 296 11.05 -9.96 26.94
C VAL A 296 11.83 -11.26 27.10
N ALA A 297 13.07 -11.26 26.66
CA ALA A 297 13.97 -12.41 26.82
C ALA A 297 14.74 -12.32 28.14
N CYS A 298 14.65 -13.37 28.98
CA CYS A 298 15.23 -13.39 30.32
C CYS A 298 16.41 -14.37 30.44
N THR A 299 17.47 -13.95 31.11
CA THR A 299 18.61 -14.79 31.48
C THR A 299 18.77 -14.78 33.01
N PRO A 300 18.93 -15.96 33.66
CA PRO A 300 19.05 -17.30 33.11
C PRO A 300 17.72 -17.94 32.69
N GLY A 301 16.56 -17.32 32.85
CA GLY A 301 15.27 -17.81 32.35
C GLY A 301 14.82 -19.15 32.97
N ILE A 302 15.17 -19.40 34.22
CA ILE A 302 14.81 -20.61 34.96
C ILE A 302 14.02 -20.28 36.23
N VAL A 303 13.08 -21.15 36.61
CA VAL A 303 12.13 -20.92 37.72
C VAL A 303 12.81 -20.73 39.09
N THR A 304 14.02 -21.26 39.25
CA THR A 304 14.74 -21.26 40.56
C THR A 304 15.71 -20.09 40.70
N SER A 305 15.76 -19.16 39.75
CA SER A 305 16.65 -18.01 39.78
C SER A 305 15.93 -16.69 39.59
N VAL A 306 16.37 -15.65 40.34
CA VAL A 306 16.07 -14.24 40.03
C VAL A 306 16.70 -13.89 38.67
N VAL A 307 16.02 -13.14 37.83
CA VAL A 307 16.50 -12.79 36.48
C VAL A 307 17.63 -11.74 36.56
N GLU A 308 18.79 -12.09 36.01
CA GLU A 308 19.95 -11.20 35.94
C GLU A 308 19.84 -10.19 34.81
N THR A 309 19.40 -10.65 33.61
CA THR A 309 19.26 -9.78 32.44
C THR A 309 17.89 -10.01 31.79
N ALA A 310 17.19 -8.91 31.49
CA ALA A 310 15.98 -8.92 30.67
C ALA A 310 16.19 -8.01 29.46
N GLU A 311 16.10 -8.56 28.23
CA GLU A 311 16.08 -7.80 26.99
C GLU A 311 14.63 -7.64 26.55
N GLN A 312 14.18 -6.38 26.43
CA GLN A 312 12.81 -6.02 26.11
C GLN A 312 12.77 -5.29 24.76
N LEU A 313 11.92 -5.74 23.83
CA LEU A 313 11.72 -5.12 22.55
C LEU A 313 10.48 -4.22 22.55
N LEU A 314 10.63 -2.97 22.12
CA LEU A 314 9.54 -1.99 21.99
C LEU A 314 9.29 -1.64 20.53
N ASP A 315 8.00 -1.48 20.18
CA ASP A 315 7.51 -0.87 18.93
C ASP A 315 6.67 0.35 19.32
N MET A 316 6.98 1.51 18.76
CA MET A 316 6.28 2.77 19.00
C MET A 316 5.84 3.36 17.67
N ARG A 317 4.59 3.84 17.59
CA ARG A 317 4.00 4.36 16.34
C ARG A 317 3.21 5.63 16.59
N HIS A 318 3.41 6.64 15.72
CA HIS A 318 2.62 7.85 15.67
C HIS A 318 2.74 8.53 14.30
N LEU A 319 1.71 9.31 13.91
CA LEU A 319 1.73 10.09 12.66
C LEU A 319 2.56 11.39 12.76
N ASP A 320 2.91 11.83 13.96
CA ASP A 320 3.69 13.03 14.25
C ASP A 320 5.03 12.66 14.86
N ALA A 321 6.13 13.10 14.22
CA ALA A 321 7.50 12.82 14.67
C ALA A 321 7.82 13.44 16.06
N GLY A 322 7.24 14.60 16.36
CA GLY A 322 7.41 15.23 17.69
C GLY A 322 6.75 14.41 18.78
N LYS A 323 5.61 13.79 18.50
CA LYS A 323 4.93 12.88 19.44
C LYS A 323 5.67 11.55 19.59
N LEU A 324 6.28 11.01 18.52
CA LEU A 324 7.21 9.88 18.67
C LEU A 324 8.36 10.20 19.62
N ALA A 325 8.95 11.39 19.49
CA ALA A 325 10.00 11.84 20.41
C ALA A 325 9.51 11.96 21.86
N LEU A 326 8.30 12.49 22.09
CA LEU A 326 7.68 12.55 23.43
C LEU A 326 7.39 11.16 24.00
N MET A 327 6.95 10.21 23.16
CA MET A 327 6.76 8.80 23.58
C MET A 327 8.08 8.20 24.06
N TRP A 328 9.15 8.41 23.29
CA TRP A 328 10.48 7.91 23.66
C TRP A 328 11.02 8.56 24.94
N GLU A 329 10.81 9.87 25.13
CA GLU A 329 11.16 10.56 26.36
C GLU A 329 10.44 9.95 27.57
N GLY A 330 9.14 9.74 27.48
CA GLY A 330 8.35 9.08 28.53
C GLY A 330 8.81 7.66 28.84
N VAL A 331 9.24 6.89 27.82
CA VAL A 331 9.82 5.55 28.01
C VAL A 331 11.14 5.63 28.76
N ARG A 332 12.05 6.57 28.38
CA ARG A 332 13.34 6.75 29.05
C ARG A 332 13.16 7.13 30.51
N GLU A 333 12.30 8.12 30.80
CA GLU A 333 12.00 8.51 32.18
C GLU A 333 11.48 7.35 33.02
N ALA A 334 10.60 6.52 32.46
CA ALA A 334 10.08 5.33 33.11
C ALA A 334 11.21 4.30 33.37
N CYS A 335 12.09 4.08 32.38
CA CYS A 335 13.24 3.19 32.52
C CYS A 335 14.16 3.63 33.67
N GLU A 336 14.52 4.91 33.71
CA GLU A 336 15.40 5.46 34.75
C GLU A 336 14.77 5.33 36.14
N ARG A 337 13.46 5.63 36.27
CA ARG A 337 12.71 5.50 37.52
C ARG A 337 12.67 4.05 37.99
N PHE A 338 12.33 3.11 37.12
CA PHE A 338 12.23 1.68 37.51
C PHE A 338 13.61 1.07 37.74
N ALA A 339 14.64 1.50 37.02
CA ALA A 339 16.00 1.09 37.29
C ALA A 339 16.45 1.52 38.72
N GLN A 340 16.09 2.74 39.14
CA GLN A 340 16.36 3.20 40.49
C GLN A 340 15.57 2.42 41.56
N GLU A 341 14.28 2.21 41.34
CA GLU A 341 13.39 1.46 42.26
C GLU A 341 13.89 0.03 42.49
N GLU A 342 14.26 -0.66 41.42
CA GLU A 342 14.66 -2.08 41.42
C GLU A 342 16.19 -2.24 41.58
N ARG A 343 16.94 -1.16 41.68
CA ARG A 343 18.43 -1.14 41.80
C ARG A 343 19.10 -1.86 40.63
N LEU A 344 18.62 -1.57 39.41
CA LEU A 344 19.10 -2.14 38.14
C LEU A 344 19.99 -1.13 37.40
N ALA A 345 20.82 -1.63 36.48
CA ALA A 345 21.31 -0.83 35.37
C ALA A 345 20.37 -1.00 34.18
N VAL A 346 20.18 0.04 33.38
CA VAL A 346 19.37 0.02 32.18
C VAL A 346 20.12 0.67 31.03
N GLU A 347 20.08 0.03 29.87
CA GLU A 347 20.65 0.51 28.62
C GLU A 347 19.56 0.40 27.54
N TRP A 348 19.65 1.24 26.51
CA TRP A 348 18.74 1.18 25.38
C TRP A 348 19.46 1.44 24.06
N GLU A 349 18.93 0.84 22.99
CA GLU A 349 19.40 0.94 21.63
C GLU A 349 18.21 1.09 20.69
N ARG A 350 18.22 2.09 19.78
CA ARG A 350 17.26 2.16 18.69
C ARG A 350 17.71 1.23 17.58
N ILE A 351 16.92 0.17 17.32
CA ILE A 351 17.26 -0.87 16.36
C ILE A 351 16.65 -0.63 14.97
N TRP A 352 15.61 0.20 14.88
CA TRP A 352 14.99 0.56 13.61
C TRP A 352 14.14 1.82 13.74
N GLN A 353 14.03 2.57 12.60
CA GLN A 353 13.20 3.76 12.50
C GLN A 353 12.70 3.97 11.06
N ILE A 354 11.48 4.49 10.96
CA ILE A 354 10.94 5.13 9.76
C ILE A 354 10.19 6.39 10.19
N GLU A 355 10.42 7.50 9.47
CA GLU A 355 9.70 8.75 9.73
C GLU A 355 8.23 8.65 9.31
N PRO A 356 7.30 9.40 9.96
CA PRO A 356 5.92 9.50 9.50
C PRO A 356 5.86 10.00 8.05
N ILE A 357 4.96 9.40 7.26
CA ILE A 357 4.74 9.78 5.87
C ILE A 357 3.33 10.38 5.78
N LEU A 358 3.25 11.71 5.71
CA LEU A 358 1.97 12.40 5.54
C LEU A 358 1.55 12.42 4.08
N PHE A 359 0.26 12.20 3.83
CA PHE A 359 -0.30 12.31 2.50
C PHE A 359 -0.65 13.76 2.17
N ASP A 360 -0.87 14.05 0.88
CA ASP A 360 -1.20 15.40 0.39
C ASP A 360 -2.53 15.88 0.96
N GLU A 361 -2.54 17.04 1.64
CA GLU A 361 -3.72 17.58 2.32
C GLU A 361 -4.89 17.85 1.36
N THR A 362 -4.61 18.27 0.11
CA THR A 362 -5.64 18.51 -0.89
C THR A 362 -6.32 17.20 -1.29
N LEU A 363 -5.51 16.15 -1.52
CA LEU A 363 -6.03 14.84 -1.88
C LEU A 363 -6.75 14.18 -0.70
N VAL A 364 -6.26 14.33 0.53
CA VAL A 364 -6.95 13.89 1.75
C VAL A 364 -8.30 14.61 1.87
N GLY A 365 -8.37 15.90 1.54
CA GLY A 365 -9.63 16.64 1.47
C GLY A 365 -10.58 16.04 0.44
N PHE A 366 -10.13 15.71 -0.76
CA PHE A 366 -10.94 15.05 -1.79
C PHE A 366 -11.39 13.64 -1.38
N ALA A 367 -10.53 12.88 -0.71
CA ALA A 367 -10.88 11.56 -0.17
C ALA A 367 -11.99 11.65 0.89
N ASP A 368 -11.87 12.59 1.82
CA ASP A 368 -12.85 12.85 2.86
C ASP A 368 -14.23 13.28 2.28
N GLU A 369 -14.22 14.15 1.27
CA GLU A 369 -15.43 14.53 0.53
C GLU A 369 -16.03 13.34 -0.21
N ALA A 370 -15.22 12.55 -0.93
CA ALA A 370 -15.67 11.39 -1.68
C ALA A 370 -16.33 10.35 -0.77
N VAL A 371 -15.75 10.09 0.40
CA VAL A 371 -16.33 9.19 1.42
C VAL A 371 -17.68 9.75 1.91
N ARG A 372 -17.77 11.05 2.25
CA ARG A 372 -19.05 11.66 2.69
C ARG A 372 -20.12 11.61 1.62
N GLU A 373 -19.78 11.80 0.36
CA GLU A 373 -20.74 11.75 -0.75
C GLU A 373 -21.41 10.37 -0.89
N VAL A 374 -20.68 9.28 -0.61
CA VAL A 374 -21.20 7.91 -0.79
C VAL A 374 -21.68 7.25 0.49
N ALA A 375 -21.07 7.58 1.64
CA ALA A 375 -21.35 6.95 2.93
C ALA A 375 -22.09 7.89 3.93
N GLY A 376 -22.20 9.19 3.62
CA GLY A 376 -22.83 10.19 4.47
C GLY A 376 -21.92 10.76 5.55
N GLU A 377 -21.00 9.97 6.09
CA GLU A 377 -20.02 10.33 7.13
C GLU A 377 -18.63 9.83 6.76
N SER A 378 -17.60 10.54 7.19
CA SER A 378 -16.20 10.15 6.98
C SER A 378 -15.40 10.32 8.26
N HIS A 379 -14.45 9.43 8.47
CA HIS A 379 -13.44 9.52 9.52
C HIS A 379 -12.06 9.59 8.89
N ARG A 380 -11.21 10.48 9.43
CA ARG A 380 -9.80 10.59 9.03
C ARG A 380 -8.95 9.81 10.02
N LEU A 381 -8.14 8.89 9.52
CA LEU A 381 -7.32 8.02 10.35
C LEU A 381 -5.94 7.78 9.71
N PRO A 382 -4.91 7.47 10.50
CA PRO A 382 -3.61 7.05 9.96
C PRO A 382 -3.66 5.58 9.51
N SER A 383 -2.72 5.19 8.63
CA SER A 383 -2.41 3.80 8.38
C SER A 383 -1.38 3.28 9.39
N GLY A 384 -1.68 2.15 10.02
CA GLY A 384 -0.74 1.41 10.88
C GLY A 384 0.35 0.69 10.10
N PRO A 385 0.00 -0.13 9.07
CA PRO A 385 0.97 -0.75 8.17
C PRO A 385 1.53 0.23 7.13
N LEU A 386 2.65 -0.16 6.51
CA LEU A 386 3.17 0.48 5.30
C LEU A 386 2.41 -0.08 4.08
N HIS A 387 2.26 0.75 3.05
CA HIS A 387 1.65 0.42 1.78
C HIS A 387 2.48 0.98 0.63
N ASP A 388 2.20 0.57 -0.61
CA ASP A 388 2.82 1.14 -1.81
C ASP A 388 2.66 2.67 -1.86
N ALA A 389 1.53 3.19 -1.39
CA ALA A 389 1.27 4.63 -1.24
C ALA A 389 2.36 5.37 -0.43
N ALA A 390 2.96 4.72 0.57
CA ALA A 390 4.02 5.31 1.36
C ALA A 390 5.28 5.54 0.51
N GLU A 391 5.68 4.57 -0.31
CA GLU A 391 6.85 4.71 -1.19
C GLU A 391 6.61 5.74 -2.29
N VAL A 392 5.42 5.73 -2.91
CA VAL A 392 5.06 6.72 -3.93
C VAL A 392 5.03 8.14 -3.34
N SER A 393 4.47 8.32 -2.14
CA SER A 393 4.48 9.60 -1.43
C SER A 393 5.90 10.09 -1.12
N ARG A 394 6.80 9.21 -0.68
CA ARG A 394 8.21 9.53 -0.41
C ARG A 394 8.98 9.98 -1.65
N SER A 395 8.58 9.55 -2.84
CA SER A 395 9.14 10.03 -4.11
C SER A 395 8.73 11.46 -4.47
N GLY A 396 7.84 12.09 -3.69
CA GLY A 396 7.32 13.45 -3.92
C GLY A 396 6.05 13.50 -4.76
N VAL A 397 5.44 12.38 -5.11
CA VAL A 397 4.16 12.34 -5.80
C VAL A 397 3.03 12.58 -4.79
N PRO A 398 2.14 13.57 -5.01
CA PRO A 398 0.95 13.77 -4.20
C PRO A 398 0.13 12.48 -4.09
N THR A 399 -0.11 12.00 -2.89
CA THR A 399 -0.67 10.66 -2.63
C THR A 399 -1.79 10.73 -1.61
N VAL A 400 -2.79 9.86 -1.75
CA VAL A 400 -3.82 9.62 -0.73
C VAL A 400 -4.33 8.19 -0.80
N MET A 401 -4.79 7.68 0.34
CA MET A 401 -5.48 6.40 0.45
C MET A 401 -6.91 6.56 0.98
N LEU A 402 -7.75 5.60 0.59
CA LEU A 402 -9.06 5.33 1.20
C LEU A 402 -8.99 3.99 1.93
N PHE A 403 -9.64 3.93 3.10
CA PHE A 403 -9.85 2.67 3.79
C PHE A 403 -11.30 2.21 3.73
N VAL A 404 -11.49 0.89 3.52
CA VAL A 404 -12.75 0.20 3.80
C VAL A 404 -12.61 -0.61 5.09
N GLN A 405 -13.68 -0.65 5.87
CA GLN A 405 -13.76 -1.36 7.15
C GLN A 405 -13.27 -2.81 7.04
N SER A 406 -12.46 -3.26 7.98
CA SER A 406 -12.08 -4.66 8.17
C SER A 406 -12.92 -5.28 9.29
N LEU A 407 -13.65 -6.35 9.01
CA LEU A 407 -14.42 -7.06 10.04
C LEU A 407 -13.47 -7.65 11.08
N ARG A 408 -13.75 -7.36 12.34
CA ARG A 408 -12.92 -7.78 13.49
C ARG A 408 -11.49 -7.24 13.46
N GLY A 409 -11.23 -6.24 12.61
CA GLY A 409 -9.89 -5.68 12.40
C GLY A 409 -8.87 -6.68 11.85
N LEU A 410 -9.32 -7.75 11.16
CA LEU A 410 -8.46 -8.84 10.73
C LEU A 410 -7.87 -8.56 9.34
N SER A 411 -6.58 -8.87 9.19
CA SER A 411 -5.87 -9.02 7.92
C SER A 411 -4.80 -10.10 8.05
N HIS A 412 -4.12 -10.47 6.94
CA HIS A 412 -3.10 -11.52 6.86
C HIS A 412 -3.59 -12.89 7.37
N THR A 413 -4.87 -13.17 7.21
CA THR A 413 -5.52 -14.42 7.60
C THR A 413 -6.66 -14.76 6.66
N LYS A 414 -6.93 -16.05 6.49
CA LYS A 414 -8.11 -16.52 5.73
C LYS A 414 -9.46 -16.02 6.26
N LEU A 415 -9.47 -15.48 7.48
CA LEU A 415 -10.66 -14.93 8.14
C LEU A 415 -10.88 -13.44 7.86
N GLU A 416 -9.98 -12.82 7.10
CA GLU A 416 -10.14 -11.46 6.61
C GLU A 416 -11.41 -11.34 5.78
N ASP A 417 -12.22 -10.33 6.09
CA ASP A 417 -13.48 -10.10 5.38
C ASP A 417 -13.96 -8.67 5.58
N THR A 418 -14.87 -8.25 4.71
CA THR A 418 -15.68 -7.04 4.90
C THR A 418 -17.07 -7.24 4.28
N LYS A 419 -18.00 -6.34 4.55
CA LYS A 419 -19.36 -6.44 4.01
C LYS A 419 -19.37 -6.10 2.52
N PRO A 420 -20.06 -6.88 1.67
CA PRO A 420 -20.14 -6.59 0.23
C PRO A 420 -20.60 -5.17 -0.08
N GLU A 421 -21.58 -4.66 0.68
CA GLU A 421 -22.08 -3.28 0.56
C GLU A 421 -21.01 -2.22 0.87
N HIS A 422 -20.05 -2.51 1.77
CA HIS A 422 -18.93 -1.60 2.04
C HIS A 422 -17.90 -1.63 0.92
N LEU A 423 -17.68 -2.78 0.27
CA LEU A 423 -16.83 -2.88 -0.92
C LEU A 423 -17.42 -2.06 -2.09
N GLU A 424 -18.73 -2.16 -2.31
CA GLU A 424 -19.40 -1.37 -3.35
C GLU A 424 -19.32 0.14 -3.08
N LEU A 425 -19.49 0.58 -1.83
CA LEU A 425 -19.28 1.97 -1.43
C LEU A 425 -17.82 2.41 -1.62
N ALA A 426 -16.84 1.53 -1.35
CA ALA A 426 -15.43 1.82 -1.54
C ALA A 426 -15.07 2.08 -3.01
N VAL A 427 -15.61 1.27 -3.93
CA VAL A 427 -15.45 1.49 -5.37
C VAL A 427 -16.06 2.83 -5.81
N GLN A 428 -17.25 3.16 -5.30
CA GLN A 428 -17.90 4.46 -5.58
C GLN A 428 -17.06 5.62 -5.03
N ALA A 429 -16.51 5.49 -3.81
CA ALA A 429 -15.65 6.52 -3.22
C ALA A 429 -14.36 6.72 -4.03
N LEU A 430 -13.72 5.62 -4.48
CA LEU A 430 -12.54 5.70 -5.35
C LEU A 430 -12.86 6.40 -6.67
N ASP A 431 -14.01 6.14 -7.27
CA ASP A 431 -14.47 6.80 -8.49
C ASP A 431 -14.69 8.30 -8.30
N ARG A 432 -15.31 8.72 -7.18
CA ARG A 432 -15.47 10.14 -6.84
C ARG A 432 -14.12 10.82 -6.60
N LEU A 433 -13.23 10.15 -5.86
CA LEU A 433 -11.88 10.63 -5.60
C LEU A 433 -11.09 10.80 -6.91
N ALA A 434 -11.12 9.79 -7.79
CA ALA A 434 -10.47 9.83 -9.09
C ALA A 434 -11.00 11.00 -9.94
N THR A 435 -12.31 11.21 -9.99
CA THR A 435 -12.95 12.31 -10.74
C THR A 435 -12.47 13.68 -10.23
N LYS A 436 -12.46 13.90 -8.89
CA LYS A 436 -11.98 15.14 -8.27
C LYS A 436 -10.48 15.37 -8.56
N THR A 437 -9.69 14.30 -8.44
CA THR A 437 -8.24 14.36 -8.67
C THR A 437 -7.90 14.64 -10.13
N LEU A 438 -8.60 14.03 -11.08
CA LEU A 438 -8.44 14.32 -12.52
C LEU A 438 -8.76 15.78 -12.85
N ALA A 439 -9.85 16.32 -12.30
CA ALA A 439 -10.20 17.72 -12.47
C ALA A 439 -9.16 18.69 -11.85
N TRP A 440 -8.54 18.30 -10.74
CA TRP A 440 -7.45 19.04 -10.10
C TRP A 440 -6.15 18.95 -10.90
N ALA A 441 -5.76 17.76 -11.38
CA ALA A 441 -4.54 17.54 -12.15
C ALA A 441 -4.56 18.18 -13.56
N ALA A 442 -5.75 18.45 -14.09
CA ALA A 442 -5.94 19.12 -15.39
C ALA A 442 -5.67 20.65 -15.35
N ARG A 443 -5.51 21.24 -14.18
CA ARG A 443 -5.20 22.67 -13.96
C ARG A 443 -3.70 22.93 -14.05
#